data_3d6e1a8c4c134a7ccbbc7dda3771af15
#
_entry.id   3d6e1a8c4c134a7ccbbc7dda3771af15
#
_cell.length_a   1.000
_cell.length_b   1.000
_cell.length_c   1.000
_cell.angle_alpha   90.00
_cell.angle_beta   90.00
_cell.angle_gamma   90.00
#
_symmetry.space_group_name_H-M   'P 1'
#
loop_
_entity.id
_entity.type
_entity.pdbx_description
1 polymer ?
#
loop_
_entity_poly.entity_id
_entity_poly.type
_entity_poly.pdbx_seq_one_letter_code
_entity_poly.pdbx_strand_id
1 'polypeptide(L)'
;MMLRDNYAQGADPSSPGHPARATHVIRDLIVSQNAQETIASYVTDMRALEEHMHKAFAGQITDGKDGKFNSVIRELSGLSEKHIAALDEIADRRKQGGQGIAEAIKGAASSVLGLGAAAIDLVRSEKLPKNLRDDYTAVSLATVGYLMLHTTAEALGDAEVSELALSHLRDYAKAVMTLFHAVPEAVVTFLGEEGFAVDSKVASKVNKTVDKVWY
;
A
#
# COMPACT_ATOMS: atom_id res chain seq x y z
N MET A 1 -42.51 -40.17 55.68
CA MET A 1 -42.77 -39.60 54.34
C MET A 1 -41.50 -38.86 53.96
N MET A 2 -40.62 -39.54 53.19
CA MET A 2 -39.30 -39.00 52.83
C MET A 2 -39.40 -38.33 51.45
N LEU A 3 -39.13 -37.03 51.40
CA LEU A 3 -38.97 -36.29 50.15
C LEU A 3 -37.55 -36.56 49.61
N ARG A 4 -37.46 -37.08 48.39
CA ARG A 4 -36.22 -37.28 47.67
C ARG A 4 -35.86 -35.93 46.97
N ASP A 5 -34.76 -35.35 47.36
CA ASP A 5 -34.11 -34.26 46.63
C ASP A 5 -33.51 -34.78 45.32
N ASN A 6 -34.09 -34.41 44.19
CA ASN A 6 -33.49 -34.61 42.88
C ASN A 6 -32.39 -33.55 42.66
N TYR A 7 -31.13 -33.91 42.89
CA TYR A 7 -29.99 -33.14 42.42
C TYR A 7 -29.96 -33.18 40.88
N ALA A 8 -30.23 -32.06 40.26
CA ALA A 8 -29.95 -31.85 38.86
C ALA A 8 -28.44 -31.98 38.65
N GLN A 9 -27.99 -33.05 37.98
CA GLN A 9 -26.62 -33.18 37.53
C GLN A 9 -26.33 -32.09 36.51
N GLY A 10 -25.52 -31.10 36.89
CA GLY A 10 -24.99 -30.08 35.99
C GLY A 10 -24.19 -30.76 34.89
N ALA A 11 -24.54 -30.49 33.65
CA ALA A 11 -23.81 -31.01 32.49
C ALA A 11 -22.36 -30.53 32.52
N ASP A 12 -21.42 -31.47 32.39
CA ASP A 12 -19.97 -31.18 32.33
C ASP A 12 -19.65 -30.27 31.12
N PRO A 13 -19.10 -29.09 31.34
CA PRO A 13 -18.76 -28.16 30.26
C PRO A 13 -17.64 -28.68 29.35
N SER A 14 -16.93 -29.74 29.71
CA SER A 14 -15.90 -30.39 28.92
C SER A 14 -16.41 -31.44 27.93
N SER A 15 -17.68 -31.78 27.97
CA SER A 15 -18.26 -32.83 27.12
C SER A 15 -18.35 -32.40 25.65
N PRO A 16 -18.10 -33.29 24.65
CA PRO A 16 -18.00 -32.96 23.21
C PRO A 16 -19.27 -32.37 22.57
N GLY A 17 -20.40 -32.33 23.28
CA GLY A 17 -21.66 -31.78 22.77
C GLY A 17 -22.22 -30.59 23.54
N HIS A 18 -21.42 -29.94 24.41
CA HIS A 18 -21.91 -28.84 25.22
C HIS A 18 -22.19 -27.59 24.38
N PRO A 19 -23.38 -26.95 24.41
CA PRO A 19 -23.77 -25.81 23.57
C PRO A 19 -22.85 -24.61 23.74
N ALA A 20 -22.23 -24.39 24.90
CA ALA A 20 -21.26 -23.34 25.11
C ALA A 20 -19.99 -23.51 24.25
N ARG A 21 -19.56 -24.75 24.00
CA ARG A 21 -18.39 -25.04 23.14
C ARG A 21 -18.70 -24.77 21.68
N ALA A 22 -19.91 -25.13 21.21
CA ALA A 22 -20.35 -24.82 19.85
C ALA A 22 -20.43 -23.30 19.61
N THR A 23 -20.90 -22.52 20.57
CA THR A 23 -20.98 -21.07 20.51
C THR A 23 -19.57 -20.42 20.41
N HIS A 24 -18.58 -20.93 21.17
CA HIS A 24 -17.19 -20.43 21.08
C HIS A 24 -16.58 -20.72 19.70
N VAL A 25 -16.74 -21.95 19.20
CA VAL A 25 -16.21 -22.31 17.87
C VAL A 25 -16.81 -21.44 16.75
N ILE A 26 -18.13 -21.21 16.79
CA ILE A 26 -18.80 -20.34 15.80
C ILE A 26 -18.29 -18.90 15.91
N ARG A 27 -18.12 -18.38 17.14
CA ARG A 27 -17.58 -17.03 17.35
C ARG A 27 -16.16 -16.89 16.82
N ASP A 28 -15.29 -17.86 17.08
CA ASP A 28 -13.89 -17.86 16.63
C ASP A 28 -13.80 -17.93 15.10
N LEU A 29 -14.67 -18.71 14.45
CA LEU A 29 -14.78 -18.79 13.00
C LEU A 29 -15.22 -17.45 12.39
N ILE A 30 -16.23 -16.78 12.95
CA ILE A 30 -16.71 -15.48 12.48
C ILE A 30 -15.62 -14.42 12.63
N VAL A 31 -14.90 -14.38 13.76
CA VAL A 31 -13.79 -13.44 13.98
C VAL A 31 -12.66 -13.68 12.98
N SER A 32 -12.32 -14.94 12.72
CA SER A 32 -11.29 -15.30 11.72
C SER A 32 -11.71 -14.88 10.30
N GLN A 33 -12.98 -15.10 9.92
CA GLN A 33 -13.48 -14.68 8.62
C GLN A 33 -13.44 -13.16 8.46
N ASN A 34 -13.91 -12.39 9.44
CA ASN A 34 -13.87 -10.92 9.41
C ASN A 34 -12.44 -10.40 9.32
N ALA A 35 -11.48 -11.03 9.99
CA ALA A 35 -10.06 -10.68 9.90
C ALA A 35 -9.53 -10.86 8.48
N GLN A 36 -9.84 -12.00 7.86
CA GLN A 36 -9.43 -12.29 6.47
C GLN A 36 -10.05 -11.32 5.48
N GLU A 37 -11.34 -11.00 5.60
CA GLU A 37 -12.03 -10.03 4.75
C GLU A 37 -11.44 -8.62 4.90
N THR A 38 -11.09 -8.22 6.11
CA THR A 38 -10.44 -6.93 6.37
C THR A 38 -9.08 -6.84 5.68
N ILE A 39 -8.23 -7.85 5.83
CA ILE A 39 -6.92 -7.91 5.17
C ILE A 39 -7.07 -7.92 3.66
N ALA A 40 -8.03 -8.70 3.13
CA ALA A 40 -8.31 -8.77 1.71
C ALA A 40 -8.71 -7.42 1.11
N SER A 41 -9.50 -6.64 1.83
CA SER A 41 -9.87 -5.28 1.42
C SER A 41 -8.64 -4.39 1.29
N TYR A 42 -7.76 -4.36 2.30
CA TYR A 42 -6.51 -3.58 2.23
C TYR A 42 -5.58 -4.03 1.11
N VAL A 43 -5.42 -5.35 0.89
CA VAL A 43 -4.62 -5.89 -0.23
C VAL A 43 -5.17 -5.41 -1.56
N THR A 44 -6.50 -5.41 -1.71
CA THR A 44 -7.18 -4.95 -2.92
C THR A 44 -7.00 -3.45 -3.15
N ASP A 45 -7.12 -2.64 -2.09
CA ASP A 45 -6.91 -1.19 -2.15
C ASP A 45 -5.47 -0.86 -2.55
N MET A 46 -4.49 -1.55 -1.95
CA MET A 46 -3.09 -1.35 -2.32
C MET A 46 -2.79 -1.76 -3.74
N ARG A 47 -3.36 -2.88 -4.22
CA ARG A 47 -3.22 -3.31 -5.61
C ARG A 47 -3.76 -2.28 -6.60
N ALA A 48 -4.94 -1.72 -6.31
CA ALA A 48 -5.54 -0.69 -7.16
C ALA A 48 -4.71 0.61 -7.17
N LEU A 49 -4.16 1.01 -6.02
CA LEU A 49 -3.25 2.15 -5.92
C LEU A 49 -1.98 1.93 -6.75
N GLU A 50 -1.36 0.74 -6.66
CA GLU A 50 -0.18 0.37 -7.44
C GLU A 50 -0.42 0.40 -8.95
N GLU A 51 -1.55 -0.15 -9.42
CA GLU A 51 -1.91 -0.09 -10.84
C GLU A 51 -2.04 1.35 -11.34
N HIS A 52 -2.62 2.21 -10.51
CA HIS A 52 -2.80 3.61 -10.85
C HIS A 52 -1.45 4.34 -10.92
N MET A 53 -0.58 4.13 -9.94
CA MET A 53 0.77 4.70 -9.91
C MET A 53 1.63 4.17 -11.06
N HIS A 54 1.58 2.88 -11.35
CA HIS A 54 2.30 2.28 -12.48
C HIS A 54 1.93 2.95 -13.82
N LYS A 55 0.61 3.14 -14.07
CA LYS A 55 0.13 3.84 -15.27
C LYS A 55 0.62 5.29 -15.34
N ALA A 56 0.61 5.99 -14.20
CA ALA A 56 1.08 7.37 -14.13
C ALA A 56 2.59 7.46 -14.41
N PHE A 57 3.41 6.61 -13.81
CA PHE A 57 4.85 6.57 -14.03
C PHE A 57 5.18 6.18 -15.48
N ALA A 58 4.55 5.13 -16.01
CA ALA A 58 4.74 4.68 -17.38
C ALA A 58 4.42 5.80 -18.40
N GLY A 59 3.38 6.59 -18.13
CA GLY A 59 2.98 7.74 -18.96
C GLY A 59 3.96 8.91 -18.95
N GLN A 60 4.84 8.98 -17.94
CA GLN A 60 5.87 10.03 -17.82
C GLN A 60 7.19 9.66 -18.49
N ILE A 61 7.41 8.38 -18.80
CA ILE A 61 8.66 7.93 -19.43
C ILE A 61 8.69 8.43 -20.87
N THR A 62 9.62 9.34 -21.14
CA THR A 62 9.86 9.89 -22.48
C THR A 62 11.14 9.31 -23.08
N ASP A 63 11.13 9.05 -24.38
CA ASP A 63 12.33 8.61 -25.09
C ASP A 63 13.26 9.80 -25.35
N GLY A 64 14.37 9.86 -24.63
CA GLY A 64 15.56 10.54 -25.10
C GLY A 64 15.90 11.91 -24.55
N LYS A 65 15.19 12.56 -23.64
CA LYS A 65 15.54 13.91 -23.20
C LYS A 65 16.05 14.12 -21.79
N ASP A 66 15.66 13.34 -20.82
CA ASP A 66 16.02 13.58 -19.41
C ASP A 66 16.52 12.33 -18.71
N GLY A 67 17.68 11.81 -19.14
CA GLY A 67 18.21 10.50 -18.74
C GLY A 67 18.19 10.20 -17.24
N LYS A 68 18.45 11.20 -16.40
CA LYS A 68 18.49 11.03 -14.94
C LYS A 68 17.09 10.92 -14.33
N PHE A 69 16.17 11.80 -14.69
CA PHE A 69 14.80 11.78 -14.15
C PHE A 69 14.02 10.61 -14.72
N ASN A 70 14.21 10.29 -16.01
CA ASN A 70 13.65 9.08 -16.59
C ASN A 70 14.11 7.80 -15.88
N SER A 71 15.35 7.75 -15.36
CA SER A 71 15.81 6.58 -14.59
C SER A 71 15.05 6.43 -13.27
N VAL A 72 14.80 7.53 -12.56
CA VAL A 72 14.00 7.53 -11.32
C VAL A 72 12.56 7.07 -11.61
N ILE A 73 11.92 7.63 -12.64
CA ILE A 73 10.55 7.24 -13.00
C ILE A 73 10.46 5.79 -13.46
N ARG A 74 11.45 5.28 -14.21
CA ARG A 74 11.51 3.85 -14.59
C ARG A 74 11.68 2.95 -13.38
N GLU A 75 12.47 3.35 -12.40
CA GLU A 75 12.62 2.61 -11.12
C GLU A 75 11.28 2.55 -10.37
N LEU A 76 10.57 3.67 -10.25
CA LEU A 76 9.24 3.72 -9.62
C LEU A 76 8.21 2.85 -10.35
N SER A 77 8.19 2.91 -11.69
CA SER A 77 7.32 2.07 -12.51
C SER A 77 7.61 0.58 -12.29
N GLY A 78 8.90 0.20 -12.25
CA GLY A 78 9.32 -1.18 -11.98
C GLY A 78 9.01 -1.65 -10.55
N LEU A 79 9.07 -0.75 -9.55
CA LEU A 79 8.65 -1.06 -8.19
C LEU A 79 7.14 -1.34 -8.14
N SER A 80 6.31 -0.49 -8.72
CA SER A 80 4.87 -0.72 -8.77
C SER A 80 4.50 -2.01 -9.48
N GLU A 81 5.15 -2.34 -10.60
CA GLU A 81 4.94 -3.60 -11.32
C GLU A 81 5.28 -4.81 -10.44
N LYS A 82 6.42 -4.78 -9.75
CA LYS A 82 6.85 -5.82 -8.80
C LYS A 82 5.84 -5.97 -7.65
N HIS A 83 5.36 -4.85 -7.10
CA HIS A 83 4.39 -4.88 -6.00
C HIS A 83 3.04 -5.43 -6.43
N ILE A 84 2.54 -5.06 -7.61
CA ILE A 84 1.31 -5.62 -8.21
C ILE A 84 1.44 -7.14 -8.32
N ALA A 85 2.54 -7.63 -8.89
CA ALA A 85 2.75 -9.07 -9.07
C ALA A 85 2.74 -9.83 -7.72
N ALA A 86 3.36 -9.27 -6.68
CA ALA A 86 3.40 -9.88 -5.36
C ALA A 86 2.02 -9.86 -4.66
N LEU A 87 1.24 -8.79 -4.83
CA LEU A 87 -0.13 -8.70 -4.31
C LEU A 87 -1.06 -9.68 -5.01
N ASP A 88 -0.92 -9.83 -6.34
CA ASP A 88 -1.67 -10.81 -7.13
C ASP A 88 -1.33 -12.25 -6.71
N GLU A 89 -0.06 -12.55 -6.47
CA GLU A 89 0.37 -13.88 -6.03
C GLU A 89 -0.25 -14.27 -4.67
N ILE A 90 -0.28 -13.36 -3.70
CA ILE A 90 -0.96 -13.59 -2.41
C ILE A 90 -2.46 -13.79 -2.62
N ALA A 91 -3.09 -12.93 -3.41
CA ALA A 91 -4.52 -13.03 -3.67
C ALA A 91 -4.90 -14.37 -4.33
N ASP A 92 -4.11 -14.84 -5.29
CA ASP A 92 -4.35 -16.10 -5.99
C ASP A 92 -4.13 -17.33 -5.09
N ARG A 93 -3.08 -17.35 -4.26
CA ARG A 93 -2.88 -18.42 -3.27
C ARG A 93 -4.05 -18.54 -2.30
N ARG A 94 -4.56 -17.43 -1.81
CA ARG A 94 -5.68 -17.40 -0.86
C ARG A 94 -7.00 -17.80 -1.50
N LYS A 95 -7.22 -17.45 -2.76
CA LYS A 95 -8.37 -17.91 -3.53
C LYS A 95 -8.41 -19.44 -3.66
N GLN A 96 -7.27 -20.05 -3.95
CA GLN A 96 -7.14 -21.51 -4.03
C GLN A 96 -7.36 -22.20 -2.69
N GLY A 97 -7.02 -21.53 -1.58
CA GLY A 97 -7.27 -21.98 -0.20
C GLY A 97 -8.72 -21.85 0.28
N GLY A 98 -9.66 -21.41 -0.56
CA GLY A 98 -11.07 -21.23 -0.20
C GLY A 98 -11.34 -19.99 0.67
N GLN A 99 -10.36 -19.12 0.83
CA GLN A 99 -10.48 -17.86 1.59
C GLN A 99 -10.98 -16.78 0.63
N GLY A 100 -12.23 -16.37 0.76
CA GLY A 100 -13.05 -15.57 -0.16
C GLY A 100 -12.55 -14.21 -0.67
N ILE A 101 -11.25 -14.01 -0.83
CA ILE A 101 -10.60 -12.76 -1.30
C ILE A 101 -10.97 -12.41 -2.75
N ALA A 102 -11.33 -13.41 -3.56
CA ALA A 102 -11.58 -13.21 -4.99
C ALA A 102 -12.81 -12.34 -5.32
N GLU A 103 -13.82 -12.31 -4.45
CA GLU A 103 -15.01 -11.47 -4.66
C GLU A 103 -14.77 -10.02 -4.23
N ALA A 104 -13.94 -9.79 -3.19
CA ALA A 104 -13.55 -8.45 -2.75
C ALA A 104 -12.77 -7.70 -3.84
N ILE A 105 -11.87 -8.37 -4.57
CA ILE A 105 -11.09 -7.77 -5.67
C ILE A 105 -11.98 -7.29 -6.82
N LYS A 106 -13.07 -7.99 -7.12
CA LYS A 106 -14.01 -7.57 -8.20
C LYS A 106 -14.87 -6.37 -7.83
N GLY A 107 -15.16 -6.18 -6.53
CA GLY A 107 -16.00 -5.08 -6.06
C GLY A 107 -15.26 -3.76 -5.82
N ALA A 108 -13.98 -3.82 -5.47
CA ALA A 108 -13.20 -2.65 -5.05
C ALA A 108 -12.63 -1.82 -6.22
N ALA A 109 -12.55 -2.38 -7.41
CA ALA A 109 -12.08 -1.65 -8.61
C ALA A 109 -12.89 -0.36 -8.91
N SER A 110 -14.08 -0.23 -8.31
CA SER A 110 -14.95 0.95 -8.47
C SER A 110 -14.83 2.00 -7.35
N SER A 111 -14.29 1.67 -6.18
CA SER A 111 -14.28 2.57 -5.02
C SER A 111 -13.00 3.38 -4.87
N VAL A 112 -11.86 2.87 -5.31
CA VAL A 112 -10.56 3.59 -5.27
C VAL A 112 -10.48 4.70 -6.31
N LEU A 113 -11.28 4.64 -7.36
CA LEU A 113 -11.38 5.69 -8.39
C LEU A 113 -11.81 7.07 -7.84
N GLY A 114 -12.37 7.16 -6.63
CA GLY A 114 -12.84 8.42 -6.04
C GLY A 114 -11.74 9.27 -5.38
N LEU A 115 -10.68 8.67 -4.85
CA LEU A 115 -9.65 9.39 -4.08
C LEU A 115 -8.33 9.58 -4.85
N GLY A 116 -7.99 8.68 -5.77
CA GLY A 116 -6.75 8.71 -6.55
C GLY A 116 -6.91 9.42 -7.90
N ALA A 117 -8.05 9.28 -8.58
CA ALA A 117 -8.26 9.82 -9.92
C ALA A 117 -8.15 11.35 -9.98
N ALA A 118 -8.60 12.05 -8.95
CA ALA A 118 -8.54 13.52 -8.91
C ALA A 118 -7.11 14.06 -8.71
N ALA A 119 -6.19 13.26 -8.17
CA ALA A 119 -4.81 13.69 -7.92
C ALA A 119 -3.86 13.42 -9.10
N ILE A 120 -4.19 12.46 -9.98
CA ILE A 120 -3.28 11.96 -11.02
C ILE A 120 -3.74 12.34 -12.44
N ASP A 121 -4.95 12.81 -12.64
CA ASP A 121 -5.45 13.29 -13.95
C ASP A 121 -4.81 14.63 -14.41
N LEU A 122 -3.77 15.07 -13.71
CA LEU A 122 -2.94 16.21 -14.02
C LEU A 122 -1.64 15.80 -14.77
N VAL A 123 -1.73 14.92 -15.77
CA VAL A 123 -0.69 14.87 -16.84
C VAL A 123 -0.78 16.18 -17.60
N ARG A 124 -0.30 17.23 -16.95
CA ARG A 124 -0.03 18.49 -17.61
C ARG A 124 1.27 18.33 -18.37
N SER A 125 1.22 18.61 -19.64
CA SER A 125 2.37 18.73 -20.57
C SER A 125 3.46 19.71 -20.08
N GLU A 126 3.42 20.11 -18.83
CA GLU A 126 4.25 21.12 -18.24
C GLU A 126 4.93 20.63 -16.97
N LYS A 127 6.23 20.45 -17.06
CA LYS A 127 7.19 20.80 -16.02
C LYS A 127 7.53 19.68 -15.06
N LEU A 128 8.63 19.01 -15.38
CA LEU A 128 9.32 18.02 -14.58
C LEU A 128 9.23 18.24 -13.03
N PRO A 129 9.42 19.45 -12.45
CA PRO A 129 9.29 19.63 -11.00
C PRO A 129 7.90 19.33 -10.45
N LYS A 130 6.84 19.63 -11.22
CA LYS A 130 5.46 19.35 -10.79
C LYS A 130 5.14 17.86 -10.83
N ASN A 131 5.63 17.17 -11.85
CA ASN A 131 5.48 15.72 -11.96
C ASN A 131 6.16 15.03 -10.77
N LEU A 132 7.41 15.36 -10.46
CA LEU A 132 8.12 14.79 -9.32
C LEU A 132 7.45 15.09 -7.97
N ARG A 133 6.83 16.27 -7.81
CA ARG A 133 6.01 16.58 -6.62
C ARG A 133 4.79 15.68 -6.53
N ASP A 134 4.12 15.45 -7.65
CA ASP A 134 2.91 14.64 -7.70
C ASP A 134 3.25 13.16 -7.48
N ASP A 135 4.37 12.69 -8.06
CA ASP A 135 4.93 11.35 -7.80
C ASP A 135 5.33 11.17 -6.34
N TYR A 136 5.98 12.16 -5.73
CA TYR A 136 6.28 12.16 -4.29
C TYR A 136 5.02 12.00 -3.44
N THR A 137 3.94 12.70 -3.81
CA THR A 137 2.66 12.60 -3.10
C THR A 137 2.05 11.21 -3.23
N ALA A 138 2.07 10.63 -4.43
CA ALA A 138 1.54 9.29 -4.69
C ALA A 138 2.35 8.21 -3.93
N VAL A 139 3.67 8.26 -4.00
CA VAL A 139 4.55 7.31 -3.28
C VAL A 139 4.43 7.47 -1.76
N SER A 140 4.27 8.71 -1.26
CA SER A 140 4.02 8.94 0.17
C SER A 140 2.68 8.36 0.63
N LEU A 141 1.64 8.46 -0.18
CA LEU A 141 0.33 7.84 0.07
C LEU A 141 0.48 6.31 0.12
N ALA A 142 1.17 5.72 -0.84
CA ALA A 142 1.44 4.27 -0.85
C ALA A 142 2.26 3.83 0.38
N THR A 143 3.25 4.62 0.79
CA THR A 143 4.05 4.36 2.01
C THR A 143 3.15 4.24 3.25
N VAL A 144 2.21 5.19 3.43
CA VAL A 144 1.24 5.15 4.54
C VAL A 144 0.27 3.98 4.37
N GLY A 145 -0.18 3.70 3.14
CA GLY A 145 -1.05 2.55 2.85
C GLY A 145 -0.40 1.22 3.25
N TYR A 146 0.86 0.99 2.91
CA TYR A 146 1.59 -0.21 3.33
C TYR A 146 1.87 -0.25 4.83
N LEU A 147 2.07 0.89 5.49
CA LEU A 147 2.15 0.94 6.95
C LEU A 147 0.82 0.49 7.59
N MET A 148 -0.31 0.94 7.05
CA MET A 148 -1.64 0.51 7.50
C MET A 148 -1.86 -0.99 7.28
N LEU A 149 -1.53 -1.50 6.10
CA LEU A 149 -1.65 -2.93 5.77
C LEU A 149 -0.75 -3.79 6.69
N HIS A 150 0.51 -3.39 6.89
CA HIS A 150 1.44 -4.06 7.80
C HIS A 150 0.88 -4.11 9.23
N THR A 151 0.42 -2.95 9.75
CA THR A 151 -0.16 -2.86 11.10
C THR A 151 -1.41 -3.75 11.24
N THR A 152 -2.28 -3.75 10.22
CA THR A 152 -3.50 -4.58 10.23
C THR A 152 -3.16 -6.06 10.22
N ALA A 153 -2.22 -6.46 9.36
CA ALA A 153 -1.78 -7.85 9.24
C ALA A 153 -1.12 -8.35 10.54
N GLU A 154 -0.25 -7.55 11.18
CA GLU A 154 0.33 -7.85 12.50
C GLU A 154 -0.76 -8.01 13.56
N ALA A 155 -1.69 -7.06 13.64
CA ALA A 155 -2.76 -7.07 14.64
C ALA A 155 -3.70 -8.28 14.49
N LEU A 156 -3.88 -8.79 13.27
CA LEU A 156 -4.75 -9.92 12.97
C LEU A 156 -4.00 -11.25 12.82
N GLY A 157 -2.68 -11.26 13.02
CA GLY A 157 -1.84 -12.47 13.03
C GLY A 157 -1.56 -13.04 11.63
N ASP A 158 -1.58 -12.21 10.60
CA ASP A 158 -1.28 -12.59 9.22
C ASP A 158 0.18 -12.26 8.86
N ALA A 159 1.08 -13.15 9.21
CA ALA A 159 2.52 -12.95 9.03
C ALA A 159 2.91 -12.79 7.55
N GLU A 160 2.25 -13.49 6.63
CA GLU A 160 2.56 -13.45 5.19
C GLU A 160 2.29 -12.05 4.62
N VAL A 161 1.11 -11.48 4.88
CA VAL A 161 0.77 -10.12 4.41
C VAL A 161 1.58 -9.07 5.16
N SER A 162 1.86 -9.29 6.44
CA SER A 162 2.71 -8.39 7.23
C SER A 162 4.11 -8.25 6.63
N GLU A 163 4.78 -9.36 6.31
CA GLU A 163 6.11 -9.37 5.69
C GLU A 163 6.12 -8.72 4.31
N LEU A 164 5.12 -9.03 3.48
CA LEU A 164 4.96 -8.40 2.16
C LEU A 164 4.80 -6.88 2.31
N ALA A 165 3.86 -6.43 3.15
CA ALA A 165 3.59 -5.02 3.35
C ALA A 165 4.81 -4.26 3.88
N LEU A 166 5.57 -4.87 4.82
CA LEU A 166 6.82 -4.31 5.33
C LEU A 166 7.90 -4.20 4.24
N SER A 167 7.99 -5.18 3.33
CA SER A 167 8.92 -5.13 2.20
C SER A 167 8.59 -3.96 1.27
N HIS A 168 7.33 -3.81 0.88
CA HIS A 168 6.88 -2.72 0.00
C HIS A 168 7.00 -1.35 0.67
N LEU A 169 6.71 -1.27 1.98
CA LEU A 169 6.94 -0.07 2.79
C LEU A 169 8.41 0.37 2.74
N ARG A 170 9.36 -0.56 2.86
CA ARG A 170 10.81 -0.25 2.77
C ARG A 170 11.22 0.23 1.39
N ASP A 171 10.67 -0.36 0.34
CA ASP A 171 10.93 0.06 -1.04
C ASP A 171 10.45 1.50 -1.25
N TYR A 172 9.22 1.83 -0.85
CA TYR A 172 8.69 3.19 -0.99
C TYR A 172 9.28 4.21 -0.03
N ALA A 173 9.69 3.84 1.17
CA ALA A 173 10.41 4.75 2.06
C ALA A 173 11.72 5.27 1.42
N LYS A 174 12.43 4.42 0.66
CA LYS A 174 13.60 4.82 -0.13
C LYS A 174 13.22 5.68 -1.31
N ALA A 175 12.16 5.30 -2.03
CA ALA A 175 11.67 6.02 -3.20
C ALA A 175 11.21 7.45 -2.85
N VAL A 176 10.51 7.64 -1.72
CA VAL A 176 10.14 8.96 -1.18
C VAL A 176 11.37 9.86 -1.03
N MET A 177 12.46 9.36 -0.46
CA MET A 177 13.69 10.13 -0.27
C MET A 177 14.40 10.41 -1.59
N THR A 178 14.39 9.45 -2.53
CA THR A 178 14.95 9.63 -3.87
C THR A 178 14.22 10.76 -4.61
N LEU A 179 12.89 10.74 -4.61
CA LEU A 179 12.07 11.80 -5.22
C LEU A 179 12.30 13.14 -4.53
N PHE A 180 12.30 13.16 -3.21
CA PHE A 180 12.51 14.37 -2.43
C PHE A 180 13.82 15.08 -2.81
N HIS A 181 14.92 14.33 -2.91
CA HIS A 181 16.23 14.87 -3.31
C HIS A 181 16.34 15.20 -4.80
N ALA A 182 15.48 14.63 -5.65
CA ALA A 182 15.45 14.96 -7.08
C ALA A 182 14.76 16.29 -7.37
N VAL A 183 13.81 16.73 -6.53
CA VAL A 183 13.02 17.95 -6.76
C VAL A 183 13.89 19.22 -6.92
N PRO A 184 14.90 19.54 -6.07
CA PRO A 184 15.72 20.73 -6.24
C PRO A 184 16.46 20.76 -7.58
N GLU A 185 16.95 19.62 -8.05
CA GLU A 185 17.62 19.54 -9.36
C GLU A 185 16.64 19.76 -10.51
N ALA A 186 15.44 19.18 -10.44
CA ALA A 186 14.39 19.39 -11.43
C ALA A 186 13.98 20.88 -11.52
N VAL A 187 13.90 21.56 -10.37
CA VAL A 187 13.62 23.01 -10.34
C VAL A 187 14.73 23.81 -11.00
N VAL A 188 16.00 23.52 -10.70
CA VAL A 188 17.15 24.21 -11.30
C VAL A 188 17.20 23.96 -12.80
N THR A 189 16.98 22.73 -13.26
CA THR A 189 16.92 22.38 -14.68
C THR A 189 15.81 23.15 -15.37
N PHE A 190 14.61 23.15 -14.83
CA PHE A 190 13.47 23.87 -15.38
C PHE A 190 13.72 25.38 -15.49
N LEU A 191 14.30 26.01 -14.46
CA LEU A 191 14.60 27.44 -14.50
C LEU A 191 15.63 27.75 -15.58
N GLY A 192 16.63 26.87 -15.80
CA GLY A 192 17.59 27.01 -16.90
C GLY A 192 16.93 26.92 -18.28
N GLU A 193 15.98 25.98 -18.45
CA GLU A 193 15.20 25.83 -19.68
C GLU A 193 14.29 27.04 -19.97
N GLU A 194 13.79 27.70 -18.93
CA GLU A 194 13.03 28.96 -19.06
C GLU A 194 13.93 30.21 -19.30
N GLY A 195 15.25 30.02 -19.43
CA GLY A 195 16.20 31.09 -19.75
C GLY A 195 16.71 31.86 -18.54
N PHE A 196 16.45 31.43 -17.32
CA PHE A 196 17.02 32.07 -16.14
C PHE A 196 18.48 31.66 -15.95
N ALA A 197 19.34 32.64 -15.60
CA ALA A 197 20.73 32.39 -15.23
C ALA A 197 20.78 31.77 -13.83
N VAL A 198 20.89 30.45 -13.75
CA VAL A 198 20.92 29.68 -12.49
C VAL A 198 22.27 28.99 -12.27
N ASP A 199 22.77 29.01 -11.04
CA ASP A 199 23.94 28.21 -10.66
C ASP A 199 23.53 26.74 -10.44
N SER A 200 24.12 25.82 -11.21
CA SER A 200 23.87 24.37 -11.10
C SER A 200 24.17 23.79 -9.69
N LYS A 201 24.99 24.50 -8.90
CA LYS A 201 25.29 24.07 -7.51
C LYS A 201 24.16 24.33 -6.52
N VAL A 202 23.12 25.11 -6.89
CA VAL A 202 21.99 25.45 -6.03
C VAL A 202 21.29 24.19 -5.55
N ALA A 203 21.00 23.23 -6.42
CA ALA A 203 20.34 21.98 -6.06
C ALA A 203 21.08 21.21 -4.95
N SER A 204 22.41 21.05 -5.11
CA SER A 204 23.24 20.39 -4.09
C SER A 204 23.29 21.16 -2.77
N LYS A 205 23.31 22.50 -2.83
CA LYS A 205 23.29 23.36 -1.63
C LYS A 205 21.94 23.21 -0.88
N VAL A 206 20.84 23.19 -1.63
CA VAL A 206 19.49 23.02 -1.08
C VAL A 206 19.38 21.65 -0.41
N ASN A 207 19.76 20.56 -1.07
CA ASN A 207 19.73 19.21 -0.50
C ASN A 207 20.49 19.12 0.83
N LYS A 208 21.72 19.67 0.90
CA LYS A 208 22.51 19.73 2.16
C LYS A 208 21.82 20.52 3.28
N THR A 209 20.98 21.49 2.94
CA THR A 209 20.24 22.26 3.94
C THR A 209 19.02 21.50 4.41
N VAL A 210 18.34 20.85 3.49
CA VAL A 210 17.10 20.10 3.74
C VAL A 210 17.39 18.83 4.54
N ASP A 211 18.50 18.14 4.30
CA ASP A 211 18.90 16.99 5.11
C ASP A 211 18.93 17.29 6.61
N LYS A 212 19.26 18.54 6.99
CA LYS A 212 19.28 18.99 8.39
C LYS A 212 17.89 19.27 8.99
N VAL A 213 16.86 19.34 8.15
CA VAL A 213 15.47 19.55 8.60
C VAL A 213 14.84 18.23 9.06
N TRP A 214 15.30 17.11 8.51
CA TRP A 214 14.73 15.79 8.80
C TRP A 214 15.48 15.02 9.91
N TYR A 215 16.70 15.45 10.25
CA TYR A 215 17.58 14.84 11.24
C TYR A 215 18.10 15.92 12.20
#